data_fd0316fc194daafe182f8acc5e45f3bb
#
_entry.id   fd0316fc194daafe182f8acc5e45f3bb
#
_cell.length_a   1.000
_cell.length_b   1.000
_cell.length_c   1.000
_cell.angle_alpha   90.00
_cell.angle_beta   90.00
_cell.angle_gamma   90.00
#
_symmetry.space_group_name_H-M   'P 1'
#
loop_
_entity.id
_entity.type
_entity.pdbx_description
1 polymer ?
#
loop_
_entity_poly.entity_id
_entity_poly.type
_entity_poly.pdbx_seq_one_letter_code
_entity_poly.pdbx_strand_id
1 'polypeptide(L)'
;MKGKIFLALSLVLVGAVICAGCISEKEPSIEGNWVLNSNDKITITFNPDGTFGGQAPVNGFGGTYTVDGNKITIGEDIIQTLIAGSEADMKAEAEFISALKNAARWQVAEDKLILADADDKILFIFTASIVGEWDGADGTYLNFCEWGSFGGYAGLNSIGGEYVVHGGSLVFENMYMTELAGPESVMNKEGKFINALNQVAGFKIYGNVLVLLDSEGKTLLTFERHFEPLGEWVLSDNPVVTVSFDGDGSFVGQAPVNYFGGKYLIHGASLTFPEGFTQTLMAGSDEMNKAEDEFFKNLKKTAGYAFVDGDLVFLDAKGKVLLTFERVMTSERA
;
A
#
# COMPACT_ATOMS: atom_id res chain seq x y z
N MET A 1 22.40 -44.69 0.13
CA MET A 1 22.56 -43.65 -0.89
C MET A 1 21.22 -42.94 -1.02
N LYS A 2 21.05 -41.80 -0.32
CA LYS A 2 19.84 -40.96 -0.38
C LYS A 2 20.09 -39.90 -1.43
N GLY A 3 19.39 -40.00 -2.58
CA GLY A 3 19.48 -39.02 -3.66
C GLY A 3 18.94 -37.64 -3.17
N LYS A 4 19.80 -36.65 -3.20
CA LYS A 4 19.42 -35.24 -3.06
C LYS A 4 18.76 -34.86 -4.40
N ILE A 5 17.45 -34.61 -4.34
CA ILE A 5 16.72 -33.97 -5.43
C ILE A 5 17.08 -32.48 -5.33
N PHE A 6 18.03 -32.05 -6.15
CA PHE A 6 18.26 -30.64 -6.42
C PHE A 6 17.08 -30.15 -7.28
N LEU A 7 16.13 -29.47 -6.68
CA LEU A 7 15.20 -28.64 -7.43
C LEU A 7 15.97 -27.36 -7.82
N ALA A 8 16.65 -27.43 -8.98
CA ALA A 8 17.14 -26.22 -9.60
C ALA A 8 15.93 -25.38 -9.98
N LEU A 9 15.71 -24.30 -9.24
CA LEU A 9 14.74 -23.26 -9.62
C LEU A 9 15.30 -22.56 -10.85
N SER A 10 15.05 -23.17 -12.02
CA SER A 10 15.32 -22.53 -13.30
C SER A 10 14.43 -21.30 -13.38
N LEU A 11 15.07 -20.16 -13.57
CA LEU A 11 14.44 -18.91 -13.98
C LEU A 11 13.67 -19.19 -15.27
N VAL A 12 12.41 -19.60 -15.16
CA VAL A 12 11.50 -19.64 -16.30
C VAL A 12 11.02 -18.20 -16.48
N LEU A 13 11.71 -17.48 -17.35
CA LEU A 13 11.14 -16.33 -18.03
C LEU A 13 9.89 -16.81 -18.78
N VAL A 14 8.75 -16.81 -18.11
CA VAL A 14 7.47 -16.93 -18.79
C VAL A 14 7.23 -15.59 -19.46
N GLY A 15 7.65 -15.50 -20.72
CA GLY A 15 7.24 -14.44 -21.61
C GLY A 15 5.71 -14.49 -21.76
N ALA A 16 5.00 -13.77 -20.93
CA ALA A 16 3.60 -13.46 -21.16
C ALA A 16 3.54 -12.55 -22.38
N VAL A 17 3.09 -13.08 -23.52
CA VAL A 17 2.66 -12.27 -24.65
C VAL A 17 1.42 -11.48 -24.18
N ILE A 18 1.65 -10.28 -23.66
CA ILE A 18 0.59 -9.33 -23.34
C ILE A 18 0.35 -8.51 -24.61
N CYS A 19 -0.81 -8.72 -25.23
CA CYS A 19 -1.30 -7.88 -26.31
C CYS A 19 -1.46 -6.44 -25.85
N ALA A 20 -0.68 -5.59 -26.47
CA ALA A 20 -0.78 -4.14 -26.68
C ALA A 20 -1.79 -3.34 -25.85
N GLY A 21 -1.33 -2.85 -24.73
CA GLY A 21 -1.85 -1.70 -23.98
C GLY A 21 -0.89 -1.51 -22.81
N CYS A 22 0.07 -0.60 -22.96
CA CYS A 22 1.23 -0.41 -22.09
C CYS A 22 0.96 -0.64 -20.60
N ILE A 23 1.06 -1.88 -20.13
CA ILE A 23 1.49 -2.15 -18.78
C ILE A 23 3.02 -2.22 -18.93
N SER A 24 3.74 -1.22 -18.45
CA SER A 24 5.15 -1.32 -18.15
C SER A 24 5.31 -2.64 -17.37
N GLU A 25 6.25 -3.51 -17.75
CA GLU A 25 6.64 -4.65 -16.91
C GLU A 25 7.19 -4.07 -15.60
N LYS A 26 6.27 -3.84 -14.65
CA LYS A 26 6.66 -3.42 -13.30
C LYS A 26 7.37 -4.62 -12.67
N GLU A 27 8.57 -4.42 -12.17
CA GLU A 27 9.32 -5.46 -11.46
C GLU A 27 8.43 -6.05 -10.34
N PRO A 28 8.54 -7.35 -10.06
CA PRO A 28 7.78 -7.98 -8.98
C PRO A 28 8.04 -7.24 -7.66
N SER A 29 7.00 -6.83 -6.97
CA SER A 29 7.09 -6.17 -5.66
C SER A 29 6.59 -7.07 -4.55
N ILE A 30 7.25 -7.03 -3.37
CA ILE A 30 6.78 -7.67 -2.15
C ILE A 30 5.62 -6.89 -1.52
N GLU A 31 5.50 -5.60 -1.85
CA GLU A 31 4.47 -4.69 -1.32
C GLU A 31 3.07 -5.23 -1.57
N GLY A 32 2.20 -5.10 -0.59
CA GLY A 32 0.82 -5.56 -0.69
C GLY A 32 0.34 -6.33 0.53
N ASN A 33 -0.92 -6.78 0.48
CA ASN A 33 -1.55 -7.55 1.53
C ASN A 33 -1.51 -9.04 1.19
N TRP A 34 -1.07 -9.83 2.13
CA TRP A 34 -0.80 -11.25 1.97
C TRP A 34 -1.46 -12.08 3.06
N VAL A 35 -2.05 -13.22 2.70
CA VAL A 35 -2.66 -14.19 3.63
C VAL A 35 -1.85 -15.48 3.59
N LEU A 36 -1.45 -15.98 4.76
CA LEU A 36 -0.64 -17.19 4.85
C LEU A 36 -1.46 -18.44 4.46
N ASN A 37 -0.97 -19.21 3.48
CA ASN A 37 -1.69 -20.36 2.93
C ASN A 37 -1.95 -21.49 3.95
N SER A 38 -1.04 -21.66 4.91
CA SER A 38 -1.18 -22.69 5.95
C SER A 38 -2.05 -22.30 7.14
N ASN A 39 -2.35 -20.99 7.29
CA ASN A 39 -3.18 -20.44 8.35
C ASN A 39 -3.74 -19.07 7.94
N ASP A 40 -4.98 -19.02 7.51
CA ASP A 40 -5.66 -17.81 7.02
C ASP A 40 -5.91 -16.73 8.08
N LYS A 41 -5.74 -17.05 9.37
CA LYS A 41 -5.72 -16.06 10.47
C LYS A 41 -4.45 -15.21 10.46
N ILE A 42 -3.43 -15.58 9.68
CA ILE A 42 -2.17 -14.84 9.58
C ILE A 42 -2.17 -14.02 8.30
N THR A 43 -2.16 -12.72 8.48
CA THR A 43 -2.03 -11.76 7.37
C THR A 43 -0.80 -10.89 7.58
N ILE A 44 -0.18 -10.44 6.51
CA ILE A 44 0.92 -9.47 6.55
C ILE A 44 0.78 -8.49 5.39
N THR A 45 0.99 -7.21 5.69
CA THR A 45 1.09 -6.14 4.69
C THR A 45 2.50 -5.63 4.68
N PHE A 46 3.15 -5.62 3.53
CA PHE A 46 4.41 -4.93 3.32
C PHE A 46 4.12 -3.57 2.68
N ASN A 47 4.54 -2.49 3.34
CA ASN A 47 4.33 -1.13 2.87
C ASN A 47 5.54 -0.62 2.08
N PRO A 48 5.37 0.28 1.10
CA PRO A 48 6.46 0.81 0.29
C PRO A 48 7.45 1.67 1.07
N ASP A 49 7.11 2.06 2.30
CA ASP A 49 7.94 2.83 3.22
C ASP A 49 8.90 1.98 4.07
N GLY A 50 9.04 0.68 3.76
CA GLY A 50 9.89 -0.25 4.49
C GLY A 50 9.31 -0.72 5.82
N THR A 51 8.03 -0.45 6.10
CA THR A 51 7.33 -1.03 7.26
C THR A 51 6.51 -2.23 6.86
N PHE A 52 6.25 -3.12 7.80
CA PHE A 52 5.22 -4.15 7.68
C PHE A 52 4.34 -4.20 8.90
N GLY A 53 3.12 -4.66 8.71
CA GLY A 53 2.17 -4.93 9.79
C GLY A 53 1.25 -6.08 9.42
N GLY A 54 0.54 -6.61 10.39
CA GLY A 54 -0.39 -7.69 10.13
C GLY A 54 -1.09 -8.22 11.37
N GLN A 55 -1.86 -9.26 11.15
CA GLN A 55 -2.56 -10.00 12.19
C GLN A 55 -1.98 -11.42 12.28
N ALA A 56 -1.57 -11.82 13.46
CA ALA A 56 -1.31 -13.20 13.81
C ALA A 56 -2.58 -13.82 14.44
N PRO A 57 -2.62 -15.10 14.79
CA PRO A 57 -3.86 -15.72 15.26
C PRO A 57 -4.54 -15.04 16.45
N VAL A 58 -3.79 -14.28 17.26
CA VAL A 58 -4.29 -13.56 18.43
C VAL A 58 -3.93 -12.08 18.37
N ASN A 59 -2.67 -11.76 18.07
CA ASN A 59 -2.15 -10.43 18.20
C ASN A 59 -1.84 -9.78 16.85
N GLY A 60 -2.08 -8.47 16.77
CA GLY A 60 -1.48 -7.64 15.73
C GLY A 60 0.03 -7.55 15.92
N PHE A 61 0.77 -7.46 14.84
CA PHE A 61 2.22 -7.29 14.86
C PHE A 61 2.66 -6.28 13.80
N GLY A 62 3.88 -5.73 13.98
CA GLY A 62 4.46 -4.83 13.00
C GLY A 62 5.96 -4.66 13.22
N GLY A 63 6.64 -4.14 12.22
CA GLY A 63 8.08 -3.91 12.22
C GLY A 63 8.55 -3.25 10.93
N THR A 64 9.87 -3.36 10.69
CA THR A 64 10.51 -2.81 9.50
C THR A 64 11.13 -3.91 8.65
N TYR A 65 11.28 -3.66 7.38
CA TYR A 65 11.98 -4.55 6.46
C TYR A 65 12.79 -3.75 5.43
N THR A 66 13.78 -4.38 4.85
CA THR A 66 14.49 -3.85 3.69
C THR A 66 14.63 -4.94 2.63
N VAL A 67 14.68 -4.55 1.37
CA VAL A 67 14.91 -5.45 0.24
C VAL A 67 16.13 -4.99 -0.57
N ASP A 68 16.90 -5.97 -1.07
CA ASP A 68 18.03 -5.78 -1.99
C ASP A 68 17.98 -6.90 -3.03
N GLY A 69 17.42 -6.61 -4.20
CA GLY A 69 17.08 -7.64 -5.18
C GLY A 69 16.10 -8.66 -4.60
N ASN A 70 16.49 -9.94 -4.54
CA ASN A 70 15.68 -11.01 -3.96
C ASN A 70 15.96 -11.29 -2.47
N LYS A 71 16.79 -10.46 -1.82
CA LYS A 71 17.05 -10.57 -0.39
C LYS A 71 16.03 -9.72 0.37
N ILE A 72 15.63 -10.21 1.54
CA ILE A 72 14.84 -9.48 2.51
C ILE A 72 15.54 -9.52 3.87
N THR A 73 15.51 -8.41 4.58
CA THR A 73 15.93 -8.34 5.98
C THR A 73 14.75 -7.84 6.80
N ILE A 74 14.32 -8.64 7.75
CA ILE A 74 13.29 -8.25 8.72
C ILE A 74 14.00 -7.57 9.90
N GLY A 75 13.51 -6.41 10.33
CA GLY A 75 14.04 -5.69 11.48
C GLY A 75 13.93 -6.51 12.77
N GLU A 76 14.88 -6.33 13.68
CA GLU A 76 14.95 -7.10 14.94
C GLU A 76 13.76 -6.81 15.87
N ASP A 77 13.25 -5.58 15.84
CA ASP A 77 12.18 -5.10 16.71
C ASP A 77 10.81 -5.30 16.08
N ILE A 78 10.25 -6.51 16.25
CA ILE A 78 8.85 -6.76 15.92
C ILE A 78 8.01 -6.45 17.16
N ILE A 79 7.17 -5.42 17.05
CA ILE A 79 6.18 -5.05 18.07
C ILE A 79 4.95 -5.95 17.94
N GLN A 80 4.29 -6.24 19.05
CA GLN A 80 3.05 -7.03 19.10
C GLN A 80 2.10 -6.45 20.13
N THR A 81 0.78 -6.59 19.90
CA THR A 81 -0.20 -6.41 20.97
C THR A 81 -0.06 -7.57 21.97
N LEU A 82 -0.61 -7.40 23.17
CA LEU A 82 -0.48 -8.38 24.26
C LEU A 82 -1.86 -8.91 24.69
N ILE A 83 -2.58 -9.50 23.75
CA ILE A 83 -3.88 -10.14 23.98
C ILE A 83 -3.63 -11.60 24.28
N ALA A 84 -4.35 -12.15 25.27
CA ALA A 84 -4.30 -13.58 25.58
C ALA A 84 -5.27 -14.35 24.69
N GLY A 85 -4.80 -15.45 24.10
CA GLY A 85 -5.59 -16.35 23.27
C GLY A 85 -5.54 -17.80 23.74
N SER A 86 -6.02 -18.71 22.91
CA SER A 86 -5.87 -20.15 23.16
C SER A 86 -4.40 -20.55 23.12
N GLU A 87 -4.00 -21.59 23.86
CA GLU A 87 -2.63 -22.10 23.85
C GLU A 87 -2.15 -22.48 22.44
N ALA A 88 -3.04 -23.04 21.62
CA ALA A 88 -2.74 -23.41 20.24
C ALA A 88 -2.49 -22.18 19.35
N ASP A 89 -3.33 -21.14 19.45
CA ASP A 89 -3.18 -19.91 18.67
C ASP A 89 -1.91 -19.14 19.12
N MET A 90 -1.65 -19.03 20.42
CA MET A 90 -0.45 -18.39 20.96
C MET A 90 0.83 -19.11 20.52
N LYS A 91 0.80 -20.44 20.45
CA LYS A 91 1.93 -21.23 19.95
C LYS A 91 2.15 -21.00 18.45
N ALA A 92 1.08 -21.04 17.64
CA ALA A 92 1.17 -20.79 16.20
C ALA A 92 1.70 -19.37 15.90
N GLU A 93 1.28 -18.38 16.68
CA GLU A 93 1.78 -17.01 16.61
C GLU A 93 3.28 -16.91 16.91
N ALA A 94 3.73 -17.53 18.03
CA ALA A 94 5.14 -17.50 18.42
C ALA A 94 6.03 -18.20 17.36
N GLU A 95 5.56 -19.33 16.78
CA GLU A 95 6.26 -20.04 15.71
C GLU A 95 6.34 -19.19 14.45
N PHE A 96 5.26 -18.50 14.06
CA PHE A 96 5.23 -17.59 12.93
C PHE A 96 6.21 -16.42 13.10
N ILE A 97 6.12 -15.69 14.21
CA ILE A 97 7.00 -14.52 14.47
C ILE A 97 8.48 -14.94 14.53
N SER A 98 8.78 -16.09 15.17
CA SER A 98 10.15 -16.61 15.22
C SER A 98 10.68 -16.98 13.82
N ALA A 99 9.85 -17.58 12.97
CA ALA A 99 10.24 -17.94 11.63
C ALA A 99 10.35 -16.71 10.71
N LEU A 100 9.48 -15.69 10.88
CA LEU A 100 9.53 -14.45 10.10
C LEU A 100 10.86 -13.73 10.26
N LYS A 101 11.43 -13.68 11.46
CA LYS A 101 12.76 -13.11 11.74
C LYS A 101 13.90 -13.81 10.97
N ASN A 102 13.70 -15.05 10.55
CA ASN A 102 14.69 -15.82 9.78
C ASN A 102 14.51 -15.69 8.26
N ALA A 103 13.51 -14.92 7.79
CA ALA A 103 13.35 -14.67 6.37
C ALA A 103 14.55 -13.89 5.83
N ALA A 104 15.15 -14.41 4.75
CA ALA A 104 16.34 -13.84 4.12
C ALA A 104 16.19 -13.69 2.62
N ARG A 105 15.20 -14.36 2.02
CA ARG A 105 14.90 -14.29 0.60
C ARG A 105 13.42 -14.20 0.36
N TRP A 106 13.06 -13.48 -0.70
CA TRP A 106 11.69 -13.36 -1.14
C TRP A 106 11.57 -13.55 -2.65
N GLN A 107 10.38 -13.98 -3.07
CA GLN A 107 9.99 -14.08 -4.47
C GLN A 107 8.48 -13.89 -4.57
N VAL A 108 8.03 -13.09 -5.52
CA VAL A 108 6.63 -13.03 -5.94
C VAL A 108 6.49 -13.74 -7.29
N ALA A 109 5.57 -14.68 -7.37
CA ALA A 109 5.23 -15.40 -8.59
C ALA A 109 3.71 -15.48 -8.69
N GLU A 110 3.15 -14.83 -9.70
CA GLU A 110 1.70 -14.63 -9.85
C GLU A 110 1.10 -13.97 -8.58
N ASP A 111 0.13 -14.62 -7.94
CA ASP A 111 -0.52 -14.19 -6.71
C ASP A 111 0.14 -14.73 -5.42
N LYS A 112 1.37 -15.28 -5.51
CA LYS A 112 2.07 -15.88 -4.38
C LYS A 112 3.31 -15.11 -3.99
N LEU A 113 3.44 -14.84 -2.67
CA LEU A 113 4.69 -14.42 -2.05
C LEU A 113 5.31 -15.62 -1.33
N ILE A 114 6.55 -15.91 -1.66
CA ILE A 114 7.34 -16.97 -1.03
C ILE A 114 8.44 -16.30 -0.20
N LEU A 115 8.51 -16.61 1.09
CA LEU A 115 9.62 -16.23 1.94
C LEU A 115 10.44 -17.49 2.28
N ALA A 116 11.76 -17.37 2.19
CA ALA A 116 12.70 -18.44 2.51
C ALA A 116 13.81 -17.93 3.44
N ASP A 117 14.48 -18.85 4.15
CA ASP A 117 15.66 -18.55 4.95
C ASP A 117 16.94 -18.40 4.09
N ALA A 118 18.07 -18.18 4.73
CA ALA A 118 19.37 -18.01 4.08
C ALA A 118 19.86 -19.27 3.31
N ASP A 119 19.34 -20.45 3.65
CA ASP A 119 19.64 -21.74 3.04
C ASP A 119 18.62 -22.11 1.94
N ASP A 120 17.79 -21.17 1.49
CA ASP A 120 16.70 -21.32 0.50
C ASP A 120 15.60 -22.32 0.94
N LYS A 121 15.47 -22.58 2.24
CA LYS A 121 14.34 -23.35 2.78
C LYS A 121 13.12 -22.47 2.85
N ILE A 122 12.04 -22.86 2.19
CA ILE A 122 10.76 -22.13 2.25
C ILE A 122 10.25 -22.12 3.68
N LEU A 123 10.03 -20.93 4.20
CA LEU A 123 9.41 -20.65 5.49
C LEU A 123 7.91 -20.45 5.34
N PHE A 124 7.51 -19.64 4.37
CA PHE A 124 6.12 -19.25 4.15
C PHE A 124 5.77 -19.17 2.68
N ILE A 125 4.52 -19.49 2.38
CA ILE A 125 3.86 -19.21 1.10
C ILE A 125 2.57 -18.47 1.45
N PHE A 126 2.46 -17.25 0.95
CA PHE A 126 1.27 -16.43 1.09
C PHE A 126 0.54 -16.30 -0.26
N THR A 127 -0.74 -15.97 -0.19
CA THR A 127 -1.54 -15.57 -1.35
C THR A 127 -1.87 -14.10 -1.24
N ALA A 128 -1.79 -13.36 -2.34
CA ALA A 128 -2.18 -11.96 -2.39
C ALA A 128 -3.67 -11.80 -2.06
N SER A 129 -4.00 -10.83 -1.20
CA SER A 129 -5.37 -10.53 -0.80
C SER A 129 -5.93 -9.37 -1.61
N ILE A 130 -7.19 -9.51 -2.08
CA ILE A 130 -7.93 -8.40 -2.69
C ILE A 130 -8.37 -7.37 -1.64
N VAL A 131 -8.46 -7.76 -0.36
CA VAL A 131 -8.92 -6.90 0.75
C VAL A 131 -8.04 -5.64 0.86
N GLY A 132 -8.70 -4.50 1.10
CA GLY A 132 -8.09 -3.18 1.21
C GLY A 132 -8.46 -2.26 0.05
N GLU A 133 -7.88 -1.07 0.05
CA GLU A 133 -8.17 -0.04 -0.92
C GLU A 133 -7.26 -0.12 -2.13
N TRP A 134 -7.83 0.19 -3.30
CA TRP A 134 -7.19 0.11 -4.59
C TRP A 134 -7.52 1.35 -5.42
N ASP A 135 -6.51 2.09 -5.81
CA ASP A 135 -6.58 3.32 -6.57
C ASP A 135 -6.63 3.06 -8.06
N GLY A 136 -7.66 3.56 -8.72
CA GLY A 136 -7.83 3.50 -10.16
C GLY A 136 -7.47 4.83 -10.84
N ALA A 137 -7.60 4.84 -12.17
CA ALA A 137 -7.40 6.05 -12.95
C ALA A 137 -8.47 7.13 -12.65
N ASP A 138 -8.13 8.40 -12.91
CA ASP A 138 -9.04 9.55 -12.80
C ASP A 138 -9.66 9.74 -11.39
N GLY A 139 -8.98 9.28 -10.32
CA GLY A 139 -9.44 9.39 -8.93
C GLY A 139 -10.54 8.39 -8.56
N THR A 140 -10.76 7.37 -9.37
CA THR A 140 -11.63 6.24 -8.97
C THR A 140 -10.90 5.35 -7.95
N TYR A 141 -11.65 4.69 -7.07
CA TYR A 141 -11.08 3.69 -6.16
C TYR A 141 -12.11 2.62 -5.79
N LEU A 142 -11.61 1.46 -5.34
CA LEU A 142 -12.38 0.38 -4.73
C LEU A 142 -11.76 -0.01 -3.40
N ASN A 143 -12.58 -0.22 -2.38
CA ASN A 143 -12.17 -0.74 -1.08
C ASN A 143 -12.93 -2.03 -0.79
N PHE A 144 -12.22 -3.15 -0.67
CA PHE A 144 -12.77 -4.47 -0.38
C PHE A 144 -12.60 -4.80 1.11
N CYS A 145 -13.70 -5.07 1.81
CA CYS A 145 -13.71 -5.45 3.21
C CYS A 145 -13.65 -6.98 3.39
N GLU A 146 -13.07 -7.46 4.48
CA GLU A 146 -12.92 -8.91 4.78
C GLU A 146 -14.25 -9.68 4.83
N TRP A 147 -15.36 -8.99 5.14
CA TRP A 147 -16.71 -9.59 5.25
C TRP A 147 -17.49 -9.63 3.94
N GLY A 148 -16.83 -9.45 2.79
CA GLY A 148 -17.46 -9.57 1.48
C GLY A 148 -18.26 -8.35 1.04
N SER A 149 -18.11 -7.19 1.70
CA SER A 149 -18.65 -5.91 1.20
C SER A 149 -17.57 -5.09 0.51
N PHE A 150 -17.95 -4.25 -0.43
CA PHE A 150 -17.06 -3.28 -1.01
C PHE A 150 -17.69 -1.90 -1.06
N GLY A 151 -16.85 -0.88 -1.06
CA GLY A 151 -17.19 0.51 -1.34
C GLY A 151 -16.23 1.10 -2.35
N GLY A 152 -16.50 2.32 -2.80
CA GLY A 152 -15.61 2.99 -3.72
C GLY A 152 -16.17 4.29 -4.27
N TYR A 153 -15.43 4.87 -5.22
CA TYR A 153 -15.78 6.10 -5.90
C TYR A 153 -15.58 5.93 -7.41
N ALA A 154 -16.60 6.24 -8.17
CA ALA A 154 -16.63 6.03 -9.62
C ALA A 154 -16.24 7.27 -10.44
N GLY A 155 -15.80 8.35 -9.79
CA GLY A 155 -15.39 9.61 -10.41
C GLY A 155 -16.38 10.77 -10.21
N LEU A 156 -17.64 10.49 -9.86
CA LEU A 156 -18.66 11.47 -9.45
C LEU A 156 -19.47 10.93 -8.28
N ASN A 157 -19.86 9.68 -8.35
CA ASN A 157 -20.70 9.02 -7.37
C ASN A 157 -19.93 8.00 -6.55
N SER A 158 -20.31 7.88 -5.27
CA SER A 158 -19.90 6.75 -4.43
C SER A 158 -20.67 5.51 -4.84
N ILE A 159 -19.98 4.37 -4.80
CA ILE A 159 -20.54 3.05 -5.10
C ILE A 159 -20.32 2.12 -3.92
N GLY A 160 -21.11 1.06 -3.84
CA GLY A 160 -20.95 0.02 -2.83
C GLY A 160 -21.76 -1.21 -3.20
N GLY A 161 -21.58 -2.27 -2.41
CA GLY A 161 -22.28 -3.53 -2.62
C GLY A 161 -21.57 -4.67 -1.88
N GLU A 162 -21.82 -5.86 -2.36
CA GLU A 162 -21.22 -7.10 -1.88
C GLU A 162 -20.32 -7.69 -2.98
N TYR A 163 -19.35 -8.50 -2.59
CA TYR A 163 -18.53 -9.26 -3.52
C TYR A 163 -18.29 -10.68 -3.05
N VAL A 164 -18.11 -11.59 -3.99
CA VAL A 164 -17.77 -12.99 -3.72
C VAL A 164 -16.54 -13.36 -4.51
N VAL A 165 -15.56 -13.96 -3.85
CA VAL A 165 -14.33 -14.48 -4.44
C VAL A 165 -14.31 -16.01 -4.32
N HIS A 166 -14.07 -16.69 -5.46
CA HIS A 166 -13.79 -18.11 -5.52
C HIS A 166 -12.56 -18.37 -6.41
N GLY A 167 -11.38 -18.56 -5.79
CA GLY A 167 -10.12 -18.62 -6.53
C GLY A 167 -9.86 -17.32 -7.28
N GLY A 168 -9.65 -17.40 -8.60
CA GLY A 168 -9.48 -16.19 -9.45
C GLY A 168 -10.77 -15.57 -9.95
N SER A 169 -11.95 -16.08 -9.57
CA SER A 169 -13.25 -15.51 -9.93
C SER A 169 -13.66 -14.43 -8.93
N LEU A 170 -14.23 -13.35 -9.44
CA LEU A 170 -14.78 -12.24 -8.66
C LEU A 170 -16.14 -11.86 -9.23
N VAL A 171 -17.14 -11.81 -8.35
CA VAL A 171 -18.50 -11.37 -8.71
C VAL A 171 -18.92 -10.26 -7.78
N PHE A 172 -19.39 -9.15 -8.33
CA PHE A 172 -20.02 -8.07 -7.59
C PHE A 172 -21.54 -8.32 -7.51
N GLU A 173 -22.10 -8.17 -6.31
CA GLU A 173 -23.51 -8.39 -6.03
C GLU A 173 -24.11 -7.15 -5.36
N ASN A 174 -25.43 -6.95 -5.53
CA ASN A 174 -26.19 -5.89 -4.85
C ASN A 174 -25.56 -4.49 -4.97
N MET A 175 -24.97 -4.18 -6.15
CA MET A 175 -24.32 -2.90 -6.36
C MET A 175 -25.33 -1.76 -6.31
N TYR A 176 -24.95 -0.69 -5.61
CA TYR A 176 -25.68 0.58 -5.53
C TYR A 176 -24.72 1.76 -5.71
N MET A 177 -25.27 2.91 -6.07
CA MET A 177 -24.52 4.15 -6.20
C MET A 177 -25.37 5.34 -5.79
N THR A 178 -24.72 6.45 -5.41
CA THR A 178 -25.38 7.74 -5.25
C THR A 178 -25.80 8.30 -6.64
N GLU A 179 -26.72 9.27 -6.67
CA GLU A 179 -27.25 9.84 -7.92
C GLU A 179 -26.93 11.33 -8.02
N LEU A 180 -25.65 11.69 -7.93
CA LEU A 180 -25.20 13.05 -8.14
C LEU A 180 -25.11 13.32 -9.65
N ALA A 181 -25.55 14.51 -10.06
CA ALA A 181 -25.40 14.98 -11.43
C ALA A 181 -24.16 15.90 -11.54
N GLY A 182 -23.41 15.75 -12.63
CA GLY A 182 -22.20 16.51 -12.87
C GLY A 182 -22.00 16.82 -14.36
N PRO A 183 -20.82 17.35 -14.74
CA PRO A 183 -20.49 17.58 -16.14
C PRO A 183 -20.60 16.29 -16.97
N GLU A 184 -21.12 16.40 -18.18
CA GLU A 184 -21.34 15.26 -19.08
C GLU A 184 -20.07 14.42 -19.29
N SER A 185 -18.91 15.05 -19.39
CA SER A 185 -17.63 14.35 -19.56
C SER A 185 -17.29 13.47 -18.37
N VAL A 186 -17.62 13.89 -17.13
CA VAL A 186 -17.39 13.12 -15.90
C VAL A 186 -18.40 11.98 -15.84
N MET A 187 -19.69 12.24 -16.09
CA MET A 187 -20.73 11.22 -16.12
C MET A 187 -20.46 10.12 -17.16
N ASN A 188 -19.90 10.51 -18.33
CA ASN A 188 -19.51 9.54 -19.36
C ASN A 188 -18.32 8.65 -18.93
N LYS A 189 -17.34 9.17 -18.18
CA LYS A 189 -16.25 8.37 -17.60
C LYS A 189 -16.78 7.42 -16.54
N GLU A 190 -17.60 7.91 -15.63
CA GLU A 190 -18.29 7.10 -14.61
C GLU A 190 -19.10 5.96 -15.23
N GLY A 191 -19.91 6.26 -16.25
CA GLY A 191 -20.69 5.24 -16.96
C GLY A 191 -19.82 4.14 -17.57
N LYS A 192 -18.64 4.47 -18.09
CA LYS A 192 -17.68 3.46 -18.58
C LYS A 192 -17.11 2.61 -17.45
N PHE A 193 -16.77 3.24 -16.32
CA PHE A 193 -16.27 2.55 -15.13
C PHE A 193 -17.31 1.57 -14.57
N ILE A 194 -18.55 1.99 -14.38
CA ILE A 194 -19.66 1.15 -13.91
C ILE A 194 -19.95 0.02 -14.90
N ASN A 195 -19.94 0.30 -16.21
CA ASN A 195 -20.13 -0.73 -17.23
C ASN A 195 -19.01 -1.78 -17.20
N ALA A 196 -17.76 -1.39 -16.91
CA ALA A 196 -16.66 -2.32 -16.75
C ALA A 196 -16.84 -3.17 -15.49
N LEU A 197 -17.20 -2.58 -14.33
CA LEU A 197 -17.47 -3.33 -13.11
C LEU A 197 -18.58 -4.38 -13.29
N ASN A 198 -19.64 -4.06 -14.03
CA ASN A 198 -20.72 -5.00 -14.32
C ASN A 198 -20.31 -6.21 -15.20
N GLN A 199 -19.17 -6.13 -15.88
CA GLN A 199 -18.64 -7.20 -16.73
C GLN A 199 -17.55 -8.02 -16.04
N VAL A 200 -17.15 -7.66 -14.82
CA VAL A 200 -16.12 -8.39 -14.07
C VAL A 200 -16.58 -9.81 -13.80
N ALA A 201 -15.72 -10.78 -14.13
CA ALA A 201 -15.90 -12.18 -13.85
C ALA A 201 -14.68 -12.79 -13.12
N GLY A 202 -13.56 -12.07 -13.09
CA GLY A 202 -12.35 -12.54 -12.45
C GLY A 202 -11.38 -11.42 -12.14
N PHE A 203 -10.30 -11.76 -11.44
CA PHE A 203 -9.23 -10.84 -11.11
C PHE A 203 -7.88 -11.53 -11.04
N LYS A 204 -6.82 -10.73 -11.11
CA LYS A 204 -5.45 -11.12 -10.78
C LYS A 204 -4.78 -10.02 -9.98
N ILE A 205 -3.86 -10.41 -9.09
CA ILE A 205 -3.04 -9.49 -8.32
C ILE A 205 -1.57 -9.79 -8.65
N TYR A 206 -0.83 -8.75 -9.01
CA TYR A 206 0.60 -8.79 -9.28
C TYR A 206 1.30 -7.78 -8.37
N GLY A 207 1.76 -8.23 -7.17
CA GLY A 207 2.28 -7.34 -6.15
C GLY A 207 1.22 -6.33 -5.71
N ASN A 208 1.46 -5.05 -5.96
CA ASN A 208 0.56 -3.95 -5.64
C ASN A 208 -0.42 -3.57 -6.78
N VAL A 209 -0.56 -4.40 -7.82
CA VAL A 209 -1.48 -4.14 -8.95
C VAL A 209 -2.62 -5.14 -8.97
N LEU A 210 -3.85 -4.65 -8.94
CA LEU A 210 -5.09 -5.42 -9.14
C LEU A 210 -5.58 -5.22 -10.58
N VAL A 211 -5.82 -6.33 -11.27
CA VAL A 211 -6.39 -6.36 -12.62
C VAL A 211 -7.74 -7.05 -12.57
N LEU A 212 -8.81 -6.36 -12.95
CA LEU A 212 -10.14 -6.91 -13.09
C LEU A 212 -10.37 -7.37 -14.52
N LEU A 213 -10.94 -8.57 -14.66
CA LEU A 213 -11.04 -9.30 -15.93
C LEU A 213 -12.50 -9.61 -16.25
N ASP A 214 -12.85 -9.65 -17.56
CA ASP A 214 -14.10 -10.22 -18.01
C ASP A 214 -14.07 -11.76 -18.05
N SER A 215 -15.17 -12.37 -18.49
CA SER A 215 -15.32 -13.83 -18.59
C SER A 215 -14.38 -14.49 -19.62
N GLU A 216 -13.82 -13.70 -20.55
CA GLU A 216 -12.85 -14.15 -21.55
C GLU A 216 -11.39 -13.94 -21.09
N GLY A 217 -11.20 -13.36 -19.88
CA GLY A 217 -9.89 -13.03 -19.31
C GLY A 217 -9.27 -11.74 -19.85
N LYS A 218 -10.05 -10.91 -20.52
CA LYS A 218 -9.60 -9.60 -21.00
C LYS A 218 -9.63 -8.59 -19.86
N THR A 219 -8.60 -7.76 -19.78
CA THR A 219 -8.52 -6.66 -18.81
C THR A 219 -9.61 -5.62 -19.04
N LEU A 220 -10.39 -5.36 -18.00
CA LEU A 220 -11.42 -4.32 -17.92
C LEU A 220 -10.91 -3.08 -17.20
N LEU A 221 -10.35 -3.26 -16.00
CA LEU A 221 -9.85 -2.20 -15.12
C LEU A 221 -8.55 -2.63 -14.47
N THR A 222 -7.71 -1.66 -14.15
CA THR A 222 -6.47 -1.85 -13.41
C THR A 222 -6.40 -0.83 -12.29
N PHE A 223 -5.97 -1.29 -11.12
CA PHE A 223 -5.82 -0.47 -9.92
C PHE A 223 -4.44 -0.71 -9.32
N GLU A 224 -3.95 0.27 -8.58
CA GLU A 224 -2.79 0.13 -7.71
C GLU A 224 -3.24 0.09 -6.25
N ARG A 225 -2.54 -0.65 -5.41
CA ARG A 225 -2.86 -0.70 -3.98
C ARG A 225 -2.64 0.66 -3.36
N HIS A 226 -3.62 1.10 -2.58
CA HIS A 226 -3.53 2.33 -1.80
C HIS A 226 -2.61 2.12 -0.59
N PHE A 227 -1.67 3.04 -0.39
CA PHE A 227 -0.81 3.09 0.79
C PHE A 227 -0.83 4.49 1.37
N GLU A 228 -1.27 4.64 2.61
CA GLU A 228 -1.31 5.92 3.29
C GLU A 228 0.09 6.34 3.80
N PRO A 229 0.43 7.64 3.80
CA PRO A 229 1.72 8.13 4.27
C PRO A 229 1.79 8.25 5.80
N LEU A 230 1.23 7.28 6.54
CA LEU A 230 1.14 7.32 8.00
C LEU A 230 2.51 7.33 8.67
N GLY A 231 2.60 7.99 9.83
CA GLY A 231 3.80 8.05 10.66
C GLY A 231 4.65 9.28 10.44
N GLU A 232 5.90 9.25 10.92
CA GLU A 232 6.81 10.40 10.98
C GLU A 232 7.81 10.39 9.83
N TRP A 233 7.99 11.54 9.19
CA TRP A 233 8.80 11.75 8.01
C TRP A 233 9.71 12.96 8.18
N VAL A 234 10.92 12.89 7.64
CA VAL A 234 11.94 13.95 7.67
C VAL A 234 12.25 14.40 6.26
N LEU A 235 12.25 15.70 5.99
CA LEU A 235 12.58 16.26 4.68
C LEU A 235 14.05 15.96 4.32
N SER A 236 14.30 15.30 3.19
CA SER A 236 15.60 14.75 2.81
C SER A 236 16.70 15.82 2.68
N ASP A 237 16.36 17.02 2.18
CA ASP A 237 17.29 18.11 2.00
C ASP A 237 17.39 19.08 3.21
N ASN A 238 16.50 18.93 4.20
CA ASN A 238 16.50 19.71 5.44
C ASN A 238 15.94 18.92 6.64
N PRO A 239 16.78 18.17 7.36
CA PRO A 239 16.33 17.25 8.44
C PRO A 239 15.76 17.95 9.69
N VAL A 240 15.73 19.28 9.75
CA VAL A 240 14.98 20.03 10.77
C VAL A 240 13.49 20.00 10.49
N VAL A 241 13.10 19.81 9.22
CA VAL A 241 11.70 19.78 8.80
C VAL A 241 11.18 18.35 8.94
N THR A 242 10.13 18.21 9.75
CA THR A 242 9.43 16.93 9.96
C THR A 242 7.94 17.08 9.67
N VAL A 243 7.30 15.99 9.30
CA VAL A 243 5.83 15.87 9.22
C VAL A 243 5.40 14.50 9.71
N SER A 244 4.34 14.44 10.49
CA SER A 244 3.69 13.21 10.93
C SER A 244 2.24 13.20 10.50
N PHE A 245 1.81 12.11 9.88
CA PHE A 245 0.43 11.86 9.45
C PHE A 245 -0.20 10.82 10.36
N ASP A 246 -1.37 11.15 10.90
CA ASP A 246 -2.16 10.26 11.75
C ASP A 246 -3.36 9.70 10.98
N GLY A 247 -3.77 8.46 11.29
CA GLY A 247 -4.88 7.78 10.60
C GLY A 247 -6.27 8.41 10.85
N ASP A 248 -6.37 9.47 11.66
CA ASP A 248 -7.59 10.28 11.86
C ASP A 248 -7.71 11.45 10.85
N GLY A 249 -6.82 11.50 9.84
CA GLY A 249 -6.75 12.57 8.85
C GLY A 249 -6.12 13.86 9.39
N SER A 250 -5.40 13.82 10.50
CA SER A 250 -4.62 14.93 11.01
C SER A 250 -3.13 14.81 10.65
N PHE A 251 -2.46 15.95 10.55
CA PHE A 251 -1.02 16.00 10.44
C PHE A 251 -0.44 17.13 11.30
N VAL A 252 0.76 16.90 11.78
CA VAL A 252 1.57 17.89 12.51
C VAL A 252 3.00 17.85 11.99
N GLY A 253 3.74 18.93 12.16
CA GLY A 253 5.13 18.97 11.76
C GLY A 253 5.88 20.14 12.33
N GLN A 254 7.19 20.12 12.11
CA GLN A 254 8.12 21.19 12.40
C GLN A 254 8.71 21.70 11.09
N ALA A 255 8.58 22.98 10.82
CA ALA A 255 9.27 23.70 9.77
C ALA A 255 10.57 24.32 10.33
N PRO A 256 11.42 24.96 9.54
CA PRO A 256 12.69 25.53 10.02
C PRO A 256 12.59 26.47 11.23
N VAL A 257 11.44 27.12 11.40
CA VAL A 257 11.19 28.06 12.53
C VAL A 257 9.96 27.67 13.30
N ASN A 258 8.88 27.33 12.62
CA ASN A 258 7.55 27.19 13.21
C ASN A 258 7.08 25.73 13.22
N TYR A 259 6.23 25.40 14.19
CA TYR A 259 5.39 24.20 14.15
C TYR A 259 4.17 24.47 13.27
N PHE A 260 3.69 23.46 12.59
CA PHE A 260 2.51 23.53 11.74
C PHE A 260 1.66 22.27 11.86
N GLY A 261 0.40 22.34 11.43
CA GLY A 261 -0.49 21.20 11.45
C GLY A 261 -1.89 21.54 10.94
N GLY A 262 -2.68 20.52 10.69
CA GLY A 262 -4.03 20.65 10.16
C GLY A 262 -4.67 19.31 9.86
N LYS A 263 -5.60 19.34 8.90
CA LYS A 263 -6.25 18.14 8.37
C LYS A 263 -5.80 17.90 6.94
N TYR A 264 -5.67 16.63 6.58
CA TYR A 264 -5.42 16.19 5.21
C TYR A 264 -6.53 15.28 4.71
N LEU A 265 -6.70 15.22 3.41
CA LEU A 265 -7.56 14.25 2.73
C LEU A 265 -6.76 13.55 1.64
N ILE A 266 -6.92 12.24 1.58
CA ILE A 266 -6.38 11.38 0.55
C ILE A 266 -7.54 10.78 -0.25
N HIS A 267 -7.41 10.81 -1.58
CA HIS A 267 -8.26 10.09 -2.53
C HIS A 267 -7.37 9.57 -3.64
N GLY A 268 -7.08 8.28 -3.60
CA GLY A 268 -6.07 7.70 -4.45
C GLY A 268 -4.70 8.36 -4.21
N ALA A 269 -3.97 8.63 -5.27
CA ALA A 269 -2.70 9.36 -5.20
C ALA A 269 -2.84 10.87 -4.91
N SER A 270 -4.06 11.39 -4.72
CA SER A 270 -4.29 12.80 -4.40
C SER A 270 -4.12 13.04 -2.90
N LEU A 271 -3.32 14.06 -2.55
CA LEU A 271 -3.16 14.56 -1.19
C LEU A 271 -3.52 16.04 -1.17
N THR A 272 -4.49 16.42 -0.33
CA THR A 272 -4.94 17.80 -0.19
C THR A 272 -5.05 18.23 1.26
N PHE A 273 -4.96 19.53 1.49
CA PHE A 273 -5.11 20.17 2.79
C PHE A 273 -6.33 21.12 2.74
N PRO A 274 -7.56 20.60 2.86
CA PRO A 274 -8.80 21.32 2.52
C PRO A 274 -9.04 22.56 3.38
N GLU A 275 -8.63 22.55 4.65
CA GLU A 275 -8.75 23.67 5.58
C GLU A 275 -7.47 24.52 5.65
N GLY A 276 -6.47 24.20 4.78
CA GLY A 276 -5.13 24.71 4.92
C GLY A 276 -4.43 24.14 6.15
N PHE A 277 -3.50 24.91 6.71
CA PHE A 277 -2.78 24.53 7.93
C PHE A 277 -2.51 25.76 8.80
N THR A 278 -2.46 25.54 10.09
CA THR A 278 -2.05 26.53 11.08
C THR A 278 -0.56 26.43 11.35
N GLN A 279 0.02 27.54 11.78
CA GLN A 279 1.43 27.57 12.20
C GLN A 279 1.62 28.50 13.40
N THR A 280 2.67 28.25 14.18
CA THR A 280 3.12 29.20 15.21
C THR A 280 3.74 30.45 14.54
N LEU A 281 3.97 31.49 15.31
CA LEU A 281 4.54 32.76 14.84
C LEU A 281 5.84 33.07 15.60
N MET A 282 6.82 32.17 15.52
CA MET A 282 8.15 32.37 16.12
C MET A 282 9.03 33.16 15.15
N ALA A 283 10.01 33.86 15.71
CA ALA A 283 11.01 34.59 14.92
C ALA A 283 12.25 33.71 14.73
N GLY A 284 12.67 33.54 13.47
CA GLY A 284 13.91 32.88 13.10
C GLY A 284 14.93 33.85 12.47
N SER A 285 16.10 33.35 12.10
CA SER A 285 17.03 34.10 11.28
C SER A 285 16.47 34.30 9.87
N ASP A 286 16.97 35.28 9.12
CA ASP A 286 16.53 35.53 7.74
C ASP A 286 16.69 34.29 6.85
N GLU A 287 17.74 33.51 7.07
CA GLU A 287 18.00 32.26 6.34
C GLU A 287 16.94 31.18 6.67
N MET A 288 16.63 30.99 7.97
CA MET A 288 15.61 30.03 8.40
C MET A 288 14.23 30.45 7.91
N ASN A 289 13.88 31.73 8.01
CA ASN A 289 12.60 32.26 7.52
C ASN A 289 12.45 32.04 6.02
N LYS A 290 13.51 32.25 5.23
CA LYS A 290 13.50 32.01 3.77
C LYS A 290 13.32 30.52 3.45
N ALA A 291 13.99 29.63 4.15
CA ALA A 291 13.83 28.18 3.97
C ALA A 291 12.40 27.73 4.32
N GLU A 292 11.83 28.29 5.38
CA GLU A 292 10.45 28.04 5.79
C GLU A 292 9.43 28.51 4.74
N ASP A 293 9.61 29.72 4.21
CA ASP A 293 8.74 30.27 3.15
C ASP A 293 8.75 29.36 1.91
N GLU A 294 9.92 28.82 1.54
CA GLU A 294 10.04 27.92 0.39
C GLU A 294 9.36 26.56 0.68
N PHE A 295 9.56 26.01 1.87
CA PHE A 295 8.87 24.80 2.31
C PHE A 295 7.34 24.96 2.25
N PHE A 296 6.78 25.99 2.88
CA PHE A 296 5.33 26.20 2.87
C PHE A 296 4.77 26.54 1.49
N LYS A 297 5.56 27.20 0.63
CA LYS A 297 5.19 27.41 -0.77
C LYS A 297 5.04 26.09 -1.54
N ASN A 298 5.90 25.12 -1.30
CA ASN A 298 5.82 23.80 -1.90
C ASN A 298 4.69 22.98 -1.28
N LEU A 299 4.55 22.98 0.05
CA LEU A 299 3.45 22.30 0.74
C LEU A 299 2.08 22.78 0.24
N LYS A 300 1.88 24.08 0.03
CA LYS A 300 0.63 24.67 -0.53
C LYS A 300 0.34 24.28 -1.97
N LYS A 301 1.34 23.84 -2.72
CA LYS A 301 1.18 23.41 -4.13
C LYS A 301 0.99 21.90 -4.25
N THR A 302 1.16 21.17 -3.15
CA THR A 302 0.96 19.72 -3.13
C THR A 302 -0.46 19.40 -3.54
N ALA A 303 -0.59 18.50 -4.50
CA ALA A 303 -1.84 17.99 -5.03
C ALA A 303 -1.89 16.46 -5.05
N GLY A 304 -0.75 15.81 -4.81
CA GLY A 304 -0.63 14.36 -4.76
C GLY A 304 0.61 13.91 -4.02
N TYR A 305 0.72 12.61 -3.84
CA TYR A 305 1.88 11.96 -3.24
C TYR A 305 2.16 10.61 -3.92
N ALA A 306 3.36 10.11 -3.71
CA ALA A 306 3.75 8.76 -4.10
C ALA A 306 4.86 8.26 -3.16
N PHE A 307 5.07 6.94 -3.15
CA PHE A 307 6.27 6.35 -2.56
C PHE A 307 7.25 6.00 -3.68
N VAL A 308 8.49 6.42 -3.55
CA VAL A 308 9.56 6.16 -4.51
C VAL A 308 10.79 5.67 -3.75
N ASP A 309 11.17 4.42 -3.95
CA ASP A 309 12.31 3.77 -3.29
C ASP A 309 12.27 3.85 -1.74
N GLY A 310 11.06 3.84 -1.15
CA GLY A 310 10.84 3.97 0.29
C GLY A 310 10.60 5.40 0.79
N ASP A 311 10.90 6.40 -0.01
CA ASP A 311 10.68 7.82 0.31
C ASP A 311 9.26 8.26 -0.04
N LEU A 312 8.71 9.15 0.79
CA LEU A 312 7.45 9.84 0.53
C LEU A 312 7.71 11.10 -0.30
N VAL A 313 7.17 11.16 -1.51
CA VAL A 313 7.29 12.35 -2.36
C VAL A 313 5.97 13.08 -2.49
N PHE A 314 6.00 14.41 -2.36
CA PHE A 314 4.85 15.27 -2.63
C PHE A 314 4.93 15.84 -4.04
N LEU A 315 3.80 15.79 -4.74
CA LEU A 315 3.69 16.12 -6.15
C LEU A 315 2.78 17.35 -6.37
N ASP A 316 3.09 18.17 -7.37
CA ASP A 316 2.14 19.18 -7.85
C ASP A 316 1.06 18.54 -8.75
N ALA A 317 0.06 19.33 -9.16
CA ALA A 317 -1.03 18.89 -10.03
C ALA A 317 -0.59 18.38 -11.43
N LYS A 318 0.70 18.53 -11.77
CA LYS A 318 1.31 18.04 -13.02
C LYS A 318 2.20 16.82 -12.80
N GLY A 319 2.27 16.30 -11.55
CA GLY A 319 3.12 15.18 -11.18
C GLY A 319 4.61 15.54 -10.97
N LYS A 320 4.95 16.85 -10.88
CA LYS A 320 6.31 17.27 -10.56
C LYS A 320 6.57 17.13 -9.06
N VAL A 321 7.69 16.50 -8.69
CA VAL A 321 8.16 16.41 -7.30
C VAL A 321 8.43 17.82 -6.73
N LEU A 322 7.83 18.10 -5.58
CA LEU A 322 7.97 19.33 -4.81
C LEU A 322 8.82 19.15 -3.55
N LEU A 323 8.58 18.05 -2.80
CA LEU A 323 9.23 17.70 -1.54
C LEU A 323 9.49 16.20 -1.52
N THR A 324 10.59 15.79 -0.92
CA THR A 324 10.95 14.36 -0.70
C THR A 324 11.26 14.16 0.77
N PHE A 325 10.66 13.16 1.38
CA PHE A 325 10.81 12.86 2.79
C PHE A 325 11.26 11.42 2.97
N GLU A 326 12.20 11.22 3.87
CA GLU A 326 12.66 9.92 4.35
C GLU A 326 11.87 9.51 5.60
N ARG A 327 11.62 8.21 5.77
CA ARG A 327 10.92 7.71 6.96
C ARG A 327 11.82 7.78 8.19
N VAL A 328 11.27 8.27 9.31
CA VAL A 328 11.95 8.20 10.61
C VAL A 328 11.87 6.76 11.12
N MET A 329 13.01 6.05 11.07
CA MET A 329 13.12 4.71 11.68
C MET A 329 13.30 4.88 13.18
N THR A 330 12.38 4.38 13.99
CA THR A 330 12.35 4.55 15.46
C THR A 330 13.39 3.71 16.20
N SER A 331 14.59 3.50 15.65
CA SER A 331 15.64 2.73 16.33
C SER A 331 16.57 3.55 17.25
N GLU A 332 16.38 4.86 17.39
CA GLU A 332 17.24 5.73 18.21
C GLU A 332 16.46 6.63 19.18
N ARG A 333 15.68 6.06 20.09
CA ARG A 333 15.36 6.72 21.38
C ARG A 333 15.57 5.71 22.50
N ALA A 334 16.84 5.48 22.83
CA ALA A 334 17.24 4.88 24.10
C ALA A 334 17.35 5.95 25.18
#